data_ea2a9800536a1c3b817e0c4ce99b0590
#
_entry.id   ea2a9800536a1c3b817e0c4ce99b0590
#
_cell.length_a   1.000
_cell.length_b   1.000
_cell.length_c   1.000
_cell.angle_alpha   90.00
_cell.angle_beta   90.00
_cell.angle_gamma   90.00
#
_symmetry.space_group_name_H-M   'P 1'
#
loop_
_entity.id
_entity.type
_entity.pdbx_description
1 polymer ?
#
loop_
_entity_poly.entity_id
_entity_poly.type
_entity_poly.pdbx_seq_one_letter_code
_entity_poly.pdbx_strand_id
1 'polypeptide(L)'
;AFRRTAKAIAEWVDAVNVTDGQGAHVRMASWAGSLVLLEEGVEPVMQVQCRDRNRIALQSDILSAGALRVPNLMMLGGDPPSAGDDPDAKPVFDLDSVGLLRVAKSMRDDKRLMSGREVPNGPRWLLGAAENPYTPLSAGPYDRFAAKIAAGAQFVQTQFVFDVPGFARFIQEGGLHGLGVFGAQIKDVAHFDAT
;
A
#
# COMPACT_ATOMS: atom_id res chain seq x y z
N ALA A 1 10.47 -19.09 -8.70
CA ALA A 1 9.05 -19.20 -8.33
C ALA A 1 8.33 -17.89 -8.69
N PHE A 2 8.63 -16.74 -8.08
CA PHE A 2 7.91 -15.46 -8.24
C PHE A 2 7.73 -15.03 -9.71
N ARG A 3 8.83 -14.97 -10.54
CA ARG A 3 8.75 -14.63 -11.97
C ARG A 3 7.81 -15.54 -12.76
N ARG A 4 7.84 -16.84 -12.49
CA ARG A 4 6.96 -17.79 -13.19
C ARG A 4 5.50 -17.51 -12.93
N THR A 5 5.16 -17.16 -11.67
CA THR A 5 3.79 -16.81 -11.33
C THR A 5 3.40 -15.46 -11.91
N ALA A 6 4.28 -14.45 -11.85
CA ALA A 6 4.03 -13.17 -12.49
C ALA A 6 3.63 -13.35 -13.96
N LYS A 7 4.38 -14.15 -14.71
CA LYS A 7 4.05 -14.48 -16.10
C LYS A 7 2.71 -15.19 -16.27
N ALA A 8 2.39 -16.12 -15.37
CA ALA A 8 1.16 -16.91 -15.47
C ALA A 8 -0.11 -16.10 -15.20
N ILE A 9 -0.01 -15.00 -14.44
CA ILE A 9 -1.16 -14.14 -14.10
C ILE A 9 -1.24 -12.88 -14.96
N ALA A 10 -0.20 -12.53 -15.71
CA ALA A 10 -0.10 -11.29 -16.48
C ALA A 10 -1.29 -11.04 -17.43
N GLU A 11 -1.83 -12.10 -18.03
CA GLU A 11 -2.96 -12.01 -18.96
C GLU A 11 -4.32 -11.85 -18.27
N TRP A 12 -4.37 -12.01 -16.93
CA TRP A 12 -5.62 -12.07 -16.15
C TRP A 12 -5.82 -10.87 -15.23
N VAL A 13 -4.84 -9.99 -15.14
CA VAL A 13 -4.86 -8.88 -14.18
C VAL A 13 -4.31 -7.60 -14.82
N ASP A 14 -4.84 -6.46 -14.43
CA ASP A 14 -4.30 -5.15 -14.83
C ASP A 14 -3.07 -4.78 -13.99
N ALA A 15 -3.08 -5.12 -12.70
CA ALA A 15 -1.99 -4.86 -11.77
C ALA A 15 -1.90 -5.91 -10.66
N VAL A 16 -0.72 -6.04 -10.05
CA VAL A 16 -0.46 -6.99 -8.97
C VAL A 16 0.01 -6.27 -7.71
N ASN A 17 -0.67 -6.53 -6.61
CA ASN A 17 -0.28 -6.01 -5.30
C ASN A 17 0.94 -6.77 -4.75
N VAL A 18 1.98 -6.03 -4.39
CA VAL A 18 3.21 -6.58 -3.78
C VAL A 18 3.26 -6.20 -2.32
N THR A 19 3.02 -7.18 -1.45
CA THR A 19 2.95 -6.96 0.00
C THR A 19 4.31 -6.59 0.60
N ASP A 20 4.29 -5.84 1.69
CA ASP A 20 5.46 -5.37 2.43
C ASP A 20 5.45 -5.94 3.84
N GLY A 21 5.94 -7.18 3.99
CA GLY A 21 6.00 -7.86 5.29
C GLY A 21 4.64 -8.07 5.95
N GLN A 22 3.62 -8.48 5.18
CA GLN A 22 2.28 -8.74 5.68
C GLN A 22 2.29 -9.73 6.85
N GLY A 23 1.48 -9.45 7.89
CA GLY A 23 1.42 -10.26 9.11
C GLY A 23 2.71 -10.22 9.92
N ALA A 24 3.57 -9.24 9.71
CA ALA A 24 4.90 -9.10 10.32
C ALA A 24 5.85 -10.29 10.05
N HIS A 25 5.63 -11.01 8.95
CA HIS A 25 6.56 -12.07 8.51
C HIS A 25 7.69 -11.49 7.64
N VAL A 26 8.88 -12.07 7.77
CA VAL A 26 10.03 -11.72 6.93
C VAL A 26 9.75 -12.21 5.49
N ARG A 27 9.76 -11.29 4.55
CA ARG A 27 9.53 -11.54 3.12
C ARG A 27 10.45 -10.69 2.28
N MET A 28 10.49 -10.99 1.00
CA MET A 28 11.17 -10.16 0.01
C MET A 28 10.59 -8.73 0.06
N ALA A 29 11.45 -7.72 0.05
CA ALA A 29 11.03 -6.33 0.05
C ALA A 29 10.09 -6.02 -1.13
N SER A 30 9.04 -5.24 -0.88
CA SER A 30 8.02 -4.92 -1.89
C SER A 30 8.59 -4.24 -3.13
N TRP A 31 9.60 -3.38 -2.98
CA TRP A 31 10.27 -2.75 -4.12
C TRP A 31 11.01 -3.76 -5.01
N ALA A 32 11.61 -4.82 -4.42
CA ALA A 32 12.29 -5.86 -5.19
C ALA A 32 11.28 -6.72 -5.98
N GLY A 33 10.15 -7.08 -5.35
CA GLY A 33 9.04 -7.75 -6.03
C GLY A 33 8.44 -6.89 -7.15
N SER A 34 8.28 -5.61 -6.90
CA SER A 34 7.79 -4.66 -7.92
C SER A 34 8.71 -4.55 -9.13
N LEU A 35 10.02 -4.53 -8.91
CA LEU A 35 11.00 -4.54 -10.01
C LEU A 35 10.86 -5.80 -10.87
N VAL A 36 10.74 -6.96 -10.23
CA VAL A 36 10.55 -8.23 -10.95
C VAL A 36 9.26 -8.21 -11.78
N LEU A 37 8.16 -7.66 -11.26
CA LEU A 37 6.90 -7.52 -12.01
C LEU A 37 7.07 -6.62 -13.23
N LEU A 38 7.72 -5.46 -13.07
CA LEU A 38 7.99 -4.53 -14.17
C LEU A 38 8.83 -5.17 -15.27
N GLU A 39 9.84 -5.96 -14.92
CA GLU A 39 10.66 -6.72 -15.88
C GLU A 39 9.84 -7.76 -16.65
N GLU A 40 8.79 -8.30 -16.07
CA GLU A 40 7.88 -9.24 -16.72
C GLU A 40 6.67 -8.55 -17.40
N GLY A 41 6.65 -7.22 -17.46
CA GLY A 41 5.58 -6.44 -18.09
C GLY A 41 4.28 -6.39 -17.30
N VAL A 42 4.32 -6.69 -16.00
CA VAL A 42 3.16 -6.65 -15.09
C VAL A 42 3.21 -5.39 -14.24
N GLU A 43 2.10 -4.66 -14.16
CA GLU A 43 2.03 -3.43 -13.37
C GLU A 43 1.99 -3.75 -11.87
N PRO A 44 2.93 -3.24 -11.03
CA PRO A 44 2.88 -3.44 -9.60
C PRO A 44 2.06 -2.38 -8.87
N VAL A 45 1.40 -2.78 -7.80
CA VAL A 45 0.97 -1.92 -6.69
C VAL A 45 1.91 -2.20 -5.52
N MET A 46 2.93 -1.36 -5.33
CA MET A 46 3.93 -1.55 -4.30
C MET A 46 3.40 -1.08 -2.94
N GLN A 47 3.36 -1.96 -1.97
CA GLN A 47 3.05 -1.60 -0.59
C GLN A 47 4.27 -0.95 0.08
N VAL A 48 4.00 0.06 0.91
CA VAL A 48 4.98 0.71 1.78
C VAL A 48 4.36 0.82 3.17
N GLN A 49 4.98 0.19 4.17
CA GLN A 49 4.47 0.15 5.53
C GLN A 49 5.37 0.86 6.54
N CYS A 50 4.77 1.37 7.63
CA CYS A 50 5.42 2.20 8.63
C CYS A 50 6.14 1.42 9.74
N ARG A 51 5.83 0.11 9.93
CA ARG A 51 6.30 -0.68 11.08
C ARG A 51 7.81 -0.71 11.21
N ASP A 52 8.53 -0.98 10.12
CA ASP A 52 9.95 -1.33 10.17
C ASP A 52 10.89 -0.16 9.88
N ARG A 53 10.35 0.99 9.47
CA ARG A 53 11.13 2.10 8.90
C ARG A 53 10.74 3.45 9.47
N ASN A 54 11.72 4.29 9.75
CA ASN A 54 11.49 5.69 10.09
C ASN A 54 11.23 6.53 8.82
N ARG A 55 10.83 7.78 9.02
CA ARG A 55 10.50 8.72 7.92
C ARG A 55 11.63 8.95 6.92
N ILE A 56 12.89 8.75 7.30
CA ILE A 56 14.04 8.88 6.38
C ILE A 56 14.02 7.70 5.42
N ALA A 57 13.95 6.47 5.94
CA ALA A 57 13.92 5.26 5.15
C ALA A 57 12.66 5.18 4.26
N LEU A 58 11.49 5.56 4.81
CA LEU A 58 10.23 5.61 4.06
C LEU A 58 10.30 6.56 2.86
N GLN A 59 10.83 7.76 3.03
CA GLN A 59 11.03 8.71 1.92
C GLN A 59 12.05 8.19 0.90
N SER A 60 13.09 7.49 1.36
CA SER A 60 14.08 6.86 0.46
C SER A 60 13.43 5.76 -0.38
N ASP A 61 12.59 4.90 0.21
CA ASP A 61 11.87 3.85 -0.53
C ASP A 61 10.90 4.46 -1.57
N ILE A 62 10.19 5.52 -1.21
CA ILE A 62 9.31 6.24 -2.13
C ILE A 62 10.11 6.85 -3.30
N LEU A 63 11.27 7.47 -3.06
CA LEU A 63 12.15 7.94 -4.13
C LEU A 63 12.65 6.80 -5.02
N SER A 64 12.98 5.67 -4.40
CA SER A 64 13.45 4.47 -5.12
C SER A 64 12.35 3.91 -6.02
N ALA A 65 11.10 3.85 -5.52
CA ALA A 65 9.94 3.48 -6.32
C ALA A 65 9.78 4.38 -7.56
N GLY A 66 9.98 5.69 -7.39
CA GLY A 66 9.98 6.64 -8.50
C GLY A 66 11.09 6.38 -9.50
N ALA A 67 12.31 6.11 -9.05
CA ALA A 67 13.45 5.79 -9.90
C ALA A 67 13.24 4.49 -10.68
N LEU A 68 12.59 3.50 -10.06
CA LEU A 68 12.20 2.22 -10.67
C LEU A 68 10.96 2.33 -11.56
N ARG A 69 10.32 3.49 -11.63
CA ARG A 69 9.09 3.72 -12.40
C ARG A 69 7.90 2.87 -11.93
N VAL A 70 7.83 2.58 -10.65
CA VAL A 70 6.67 1.93 -10.04
C VAL A 70 5.47 2.87 -10.14
N PRO A 71 4.36 2.48 -10.79
CA PRO A 71 3.26 3.40 -11.07
C PRO A 71 2.28 3.58 -9.90
N ASN A 72 2.20 2.61 -9.00
CA ASN A 72 1.22 2.62 -7.91
C ASN A 72 1.87 2.31 -6.57
N LEU A 73 1.57 3.12 -5.56
CA LEU A 73 2.01 2.93 -4.18
C LEU A 73 0.81 2.80 -3.25
N MET A 74 0.83 1.84 -2.35
CA MET A 74 -0.19 1.66 -1.33
C MET A 74 0.42 1.82 0.07
N MET A 75 -0.08 2.79 0.83
CA MET A 75 0.45 3.18 2.13
C MET A 75 -0.25 2.47 3.27
N LEU A 76 0.52 1.81 4.13
CA LEU A 76 0.04 0.97 5.22
C LEU A 76 0.65 1.36 6.57
N GLY A 77 -0.07 1.07 7.65
CA GLY A 77 0.51 1.10 8.99
C GLY A 77 1.48 -0.06 9.22
N GLY A 78 1.05 -1.25 8.88
CA GLY A 78 1.71 -2.51 9.18
C GLY A 78 1.18 -3.17 10.46
N ASP A 79 1.23 -4.49 10.51
CA ASP A 79 0.85 -5.28 11.68
C ASP A 79 1.97 -5.22 12.74
N PRO A 80 1.67 -5.35 14.04
CA PRO A 80 2.71 -5.33 15.07
C PRO A 80 3.64 -6.55 14.95
N PRO A 81 4.93 -6.44 15.31
CA PRO A 81 5.89 -7.56 15.24
C PRO A 81 5.42 -8.82 15.97
N SER A 82 4.67 -8.65 17.07
CA SER A 82 4.09 -9.76 17.85
C SER A 82 3.13 -10.66 17.06
N ALA A 83 2.71 -10.26 15.87
CA ALA A 83 1.86 -11.05 14.98
C ALA A 83 2.68 -11.93 14.01
N GLY A 84 4.00 -11.75 13.93
CA GLY A 84 4.86 -12.37 12.93
C GLY A 84 5.83 -13.41 13.46
N ASP A 85 6.84 -13.69 12.65
CA ASP A 85 7.86 -14.70 12.91
C ASP A 85 9.06 -14.19 13.76
N ASP A 86 9.15 -12.85 13.96
CA ASP A 86 10.16 -12.22 14.81
C ASP A 86 9.48 -11.26 15.82
N PRO A 87 8.77 -11.81 16.84
CA PRO A 87 7.91 -11.02 17.72
C PRO A 87 8.66 -10.04 18.62
N ASP A 88 9.95 -10.25 18.85
CA ASP A 88 10.80 -9.38 19.67
C ASP A 88 11.41 -8.21 18.86
N ALA A 89 11.18 -8.15 17.56
CA ALA A 89 11.65 -7.04 16.73
C ALA A 89 11.05 -5.72 17.23
N LYS A 90 11.85 -4.67 17.24
CA LYS A 90 11.41 -3.34 17.69
C LYS A 90 10.68 -2.62 16.57
N PRO A 91 9.38 -2.32 16.72
CA PRO A 91 8.65 -1.52 15.74
C PRO A 91 9.14 -0.06 15.78
N VAL A 92 9.07 0.60 14.63
CA VAL A 92 9.45 2.01 14.50
C VAL A 92 8.22 2.91 14.55
N PHE A 93 7.25 2.71 13.65
CA PHE A 93 6.01 3.50 13.56
C PHE A 93 6.23 5.02 13.73
N ASP A 94 7.27 5.57 13.11
CA ASP A 94 7.55 7.01 13.12
C ASP A 94 6.47 7.82 12.39
N LEU A 95 5.78 7.19 11.45
CA LEU A 95 4.59 7.68 10.78
C LEU A 95 3.48 6.64 10.89
N ASP A 96 2.25 7.10 10.76
CA ASP A 96 1.10 6.26 10.47
C ASP A 96 0.78 6.26 8.96
N SER A 97 -0.18 5.46 8.52
CA SER A 97 -0.54 5.36 7.10
C SER A 97 -1.05 6.68 6.52
N VAL A 98 -1.73 7.51 7.31
CA VAL A 98 -2.23 8.82 6.88
C VAL A 98 -1.07 9.81 6.73
N GLY A 99 -0.14 9.82 7.68
CA GLY A 99 1.08 10.61 7.61
C GLY A 99 1.94 10.22 6.40
N LEU A 100 2.09 8.91 6.16
CA LEU A 100 2.84 8.41 5.00
C LEU A 100 2.20 8.79 3.66
N LEU A 101 0.85 8.76 3.57
CA LEU A 101 0.12 9.26 2.40
C LEU A 101 0.41 10.74 2.14
N ARG A 102 0.37 11.58 3.18
CA ARG A 102 0.69 13.02 3.05
C ARG A 102 2.11 13.24 2.56
N VAL A 103 3.07 12.46 3.06
CA VAL A 103 4.45 12.51 2.61
C VAL A 103 4.57 12.16 1.12
N ALA A 104 4.00 11.03 0.71
CA ALA A 104 4.04 10.61 -0.68
C ALA A 104 3.32 11.62 -1.61
N LYS A 105 2.19 12.19 -1.16
CA LYS A 105 1.48 13.24 -1.87
C LYS A 105 2.35 14.49 -2.04
N SER A 106 3.00 14.98 -0.98
CA SER A 106 3.88 16.15 -1.05
C SER A 106 5.07 15.89 -1.97
N MET A 107 5.68 14.71 -1.92
CA MET A 107 6.77 14.36 -2.82
C MET A 107 6.34 14.34 -4.29
N ARG A 108 5.10 13.93 -4.59
CA ARG A 108 4.52 13.90 -5.93
C ARG A 108 4.07 15.28 -6.42
N ASP A 109 3.25 15.98 -5.62
CA ASP A 109 2.52 17.17 -6.03
C ASP A 109 3.34 18.45 -5.78
N ASP A 110 3.90 18.58 -4.56
CA ASP A 110 4.69 19.75 -4.14
C ASP A 110 6.17 19.60 -4.48
N LYS A 111 6.59 18.40 -4.88
CA LYS A 111 8.00 18.04 -5.16
C LYS A 111 8.92 18.37 -3.98
N ARG A 112 8.49 18.03 -2.77
CA ARG A 112 9.22 18.29 -1.52
C ARG A 112 9.26 17.08 -0.60
N LEU A 113 10.41 16.91 0.02
CA LEU A 113 10.56 16.00 1.17
C LEU A 113 9.97 16.65 2.44
N MET A 114 9.80 15.87 3.49
CA MET A 114 9.36 16.38 4.80
C MET A 114 10.28 17.47 5.37
N SER A 115 11.56 17.45 5.03
CA SER A 115 12.54 18.48 5.39
C SER A 115 12.35 19.81 4.64
N GLY A 116 11.46 19.89 3.67
CA GLY A 116 11.31 21.02 2.75
C GLY A 116 12.27 20.99 1.55
N ARG A 117 13.24 20.07 1.51
CA ARG A 117 14.16 19.92 0.38
C ARG A 117 13.40 19.54 -0.88
N GLU A 118 13.75 20.20 -1.99
CA GLU A 118 13.12 19.94 -3.29
C GLU A 118 13.52 18.56 -3.87
N VAL A 119 12.55 17.95 -4.56
CA VAL A 119 12.73 16.73 -5.35
C VAL A 119 12.47 17.11 -6.81
N PRO A 120 13.50 17.49 -7.59
CA PRO A 120 13.34 18.00 -8.95
C PRO A 120 12.62 17.00 -9.82
N ASN A 121 12.15 16.41 -10.32
CA ASN A 121 11.52 15.36 -11.12
C ASN A 121 10.65 14.41 -10.27
N GLY A 122 9.80 14.99 -9.42
CA GLY A 122 8.87 14.23 -8.61
C GLY A 122 8.15 13.13 -9.42
N PRO A 123 8.13 11.91 -8.90
CA PRO A 123 7.53 10.77 -9.62
C PRO A 123 6.02 10.93 -9.78
N ARG A 124 5.48 10.24 -10.77
CA ARG A 124 4.03 10.19 -11.01
C ARG A 124 3.52 8.81 -10.63
N TRP A 125 2.98 8.66 -9.45
CA TRP A 125 2.32 7.44 -8.99
C TRP A 125 0.88 7.71 -8.59
N LEU A 126 0.04 6.67 -8.67
CA LEU A 126 -1.22 6.63 -7.96
C LEU A 126 -0.96 6.25 -6.50
N LEU A 127 -1.64 6.93 -5.59
CA LEU A 127 -1.53 6.66 -4.16
C LEU A 127 -2.75 5.91 -3.67
N GLY A 128 -2.52 4.80 -3.00
CA GLY A 128 -3.55 3.95 -2.45
C GLY A 128 -3.48 3.81 -0.94
N ALA A 129 -4.58 3.38 -0.37
CA ALA A 129 -4.70 3.01 1.03
C ALA A 129 -5.43 1.67 1.18
N ALA A 130 -5.18 0.98 2.29
CA ALA A 130 -6.00 -0.17 2.68
C ALA A 130 -7.10 0.27 3.64
N GLU A 131 -8.27 -0.40 3.58
CA GLU A 131 -9.35 -0.20 4.52
C GLU A 131 -10.08 -1.50 4.83
N ASN A 132 -10.61 -1.60 6.05
CA ASN A 132 -11.45 -2.71 6.46
C ASN A 132 -12.92 -2.25 6.54
N PRO A 133 -13.78 -2.65 5.57
CA PRO A 133 -15.17 -2.22 5.55
C PRO A 133 -16.02 -2.76 6.72
N TYR A 134 -15.49 -3.72 7.47
CA TYR A 134 -16.17 -4.36 8.60
C TYR A 134 -15.73 -3.83 9.97
N THR A 135 -14.88 -2.83 10.03
CA THR A 135 -14.54 -2.18 11.29
C THR A 135 -15.80 -1.54 11.87
N PRO A 136 -16.15 -1.80 13.15
CA PRO A 136 -17.36 -1.24 13.75
C PRO A 136 -17.41 0.29 13.67
N LEU A 137 -18.57 0.86 13.40
CA LEU A 137 -18.79 2.31 13.30
C LEU A 137 -18.36 3.06 14.58
N SER A 138 -18.50 2.41 15.72
CA SER A 138 -18.06 2.94 17.02
C SER A 138 -16.56 3.19 17.14
N ALA A 139 -15.76 2.61 16.25
CA ALA A 139 -14.31 2.79 16.19
C ALA A 139 -13.88 3.94 15.24
N GLY A 140 -14.84 4.72 14.70
CA GLY A 140 -14.57 5.82 13.77
C GLY A 140 -13.95 5.40 12.41
N PRO A 141 -14.44 4.33 11.75
CA PRO A 141 -13.85 3.87 10.49
C PRO A 141 -13.98 4.94 9.39
N TYR A 142 -15.07 5.70 9.38
CA TYR A 142 -15.28 6.74 8.37
C TYR A 142 -14.34 7.92 8.56
N ASP A 143 -14.03 8.31 9.81
CA ASP A 143 -13.08 9.40 10.08
C ASP A 143 -11.68 9.03 9.58
N ARG A 144 -11.25 7.80 9.82
CA ARG A 144 -9.96 7.30 9.33
C ARG A 144 -9.93 7.19 7.82
N PHE A 145 -11.01 6.70 7.23
CA PHE A 145 -11.13 6.58 5.79
C PHE A 145 -11.15 7.96 5.12
N ALA A 146 -11.96 8.90 5.61
CA ALA A 146 -11.98 10.29 5.15
C ALA A 146 -10.60 10.95 5.29
N ALA A 147 -9.88 10.68 6.38
CA ALA A 147 -8.52 11.17 6.58
C ALA A 147 -7.53 10.63 5.54
N LYS A 148 -7.66 9.37 5.11
CA LYS A 148 -6.83 8.79 4.04
C LYS A 148 -7.11 9.45 2.68
N ILE A 149 -8.38 9.68 2.36
CA ILE A 149 -8.78 10.40 1.14
C ILE A 149 -8.21 11.83 1.15
N ALA A 150 -8.42 12.56 2.24
CA ALA A 150 -7.90 13.92 2.40
C ALA A 150 -6.37 13.97 2.35
N ALA A 151 -5.70 12.90 2.80
CA ALA A 151 -4.25 12.75 2.72
C ALA A 151 -3.74 12.43 1.30
N GLY A 152 -4.63 12.13 0.35
CA GLY A 152 -4.28 11.96 -1.05
C GLY A 152 -4.44 10.55 -1.61
N ALA A 153 -5.15 9.65 -0.92
CA ALA A 153 -5.50 8.36 -1.48
C ALA A 153 -6.42 8.53 -2.70
N GLN A 154 -6.05 7.89 -3.80
CA GLN A 154 -6.77 7.92 -5.09
C GLN A 154 -7.44 6.58 -5.39
N PHE A 155 -7.03 5.53 -4.72
CA PHE A 155 -7.70 4.23 -4.70
C PHE A 155 -7.64 3.61 -3.31
N VAL A 156 -8.53 2.68 -3.07
CA VAL A 156 -8.60 1.94 -1.80
C VAL A 156 -8.70 0.45 -2.09
N GLN A 157 -7.86 -0.32 -1.43
CA GLN A 157 -7.97 -1.77 -1.39
C GLN A 157 -8.65 -2.17 -0.08
N THR A 158 -9.78 -2.85 -0.19
CA THR A 158 -10.49 -3.35 1.00
C THR A 158 -9.99 -4.73 1.41
N GLN A 159 -10.28 -5.12 2.65
CA GLN A 159 -10.26 -6.53 3.03
C GLN A 159 -11.28 -7.32 2.21
N PHE A 160 -11.17 -8.67 2.23
CA PHE A 160 -12.10 -9.54 1.51
C PHE A 160 -13.57 -9.21 1.84
N VAL A 161 -14.39 -9.09 0.81
CA VAL A 161 -15.81 -8.77 0.94
C VAL A 161 -16.62 -10.06 0.88
N PHE A 162 -17.21 -10.44 2.01
CA PHE A 162 -18.13 -11.56 2.13
C PHE A 162 -19.57 -11.10 2.45
N ASP A 163 -19.74 -9.96 3.10
CA ASP A 163 -21.02 -9.31 3.38
C ASP A 163 -21.24 -8.17 2.38
N VAL A 164 -21.91 -8.48 1.28
CA VAL A 164 -22.20 -7.50 0.22
C VAL A 164 -23.10 -6.36 0.71
N PRO A 165 -24.18 -6.60 1.49
CA PRO A 165 -24.99 -5.52 2.06
C PRO A 165 -24.21 -4.60 2.99
N GLY A 166 -23.35 -5.16 3.86
CA GLY A 166 -22.47 -4.38 4.73
C GLY A 166 -21.47 -3.52 3.94
N PHE A 167 -20.91 -4.08 2.90
CA PHE A 167 -20.02 -3.35 2.00
C PHE A 167 -20.75 -2.23 1.25
N ALA A 168 -21.96 -2.47 0.76
CA ALA A 168 -22.76 -1.43 0.10
C ALA A 168 -23.03 -0.25 1.03
N ARG A 169 -23.36 -0.52 2.30
CA ARG A 169 -23.49 0.53 3.33
C ARG A 169 -22.20 1.30 3.55
N PHE A 170 -21.07 0.60 3.68
CA PHE A 170 -19.75 1.22 3.82
C PHE A 170 -19.45 2.19 2.66
N ILE A 171 -19.74 1.80 1.42
CA ILE A 171 -19.56 2.66 0.24
C ILE A 171 -20.48 3.89 0.31
N GLN A 172 -21.75 3.71 0.65
CA GLN A 172 -22.74 4.80 0.72
C GLN A 172 -22.43 5.80 1.83
N GLU A 173 -22.15 5.31 3.03
CA GLU A 173 -21.90 6.12 4.22
C GLU A 173 -20.49 6.72 4.25
N GLY A 174 -19.51 6.04 3.66
CA GLY A 174 -18.13 6.52 3.52
C GLY A 174 -17.94 7.65 2.51
N GLY A 175 -19.01 8.08 1.81
CA GLY A 175 -18.95 9.19 0.86
C GLY A 175 -18.05 8.93 -0.36
N LEU A 176 -17.94 7.68 -0.78
CA LEU A 176 -17.03 7.20 -1.84
C LEU A 176 -17.42 7.62 -3.26
N HIS A 177 -18.25 8.65 -3.41
CA HIS A 177 -18.65 9.16 -4.71
C HIS A 177 -17.44 9.72 -5.46
N GLY A 178 -16.95 8.97 -6.44
CA GLY A 178 -15.87 9.40 -7.34
C GLY A 178 -14.49 8.82 -7.05
N LEU A 179 -14.33 7.89 -6.10
CA LEU A 179 -13.10 7.14 -5.92
C LEU A 179 -13.17 5.77 -6.60
N GLY A 180 -12.08 5.35 -7.22
CA GLY A 180 -11.91 3.97 -7.64
C GLY A 180 -11.85 3.05 -6.41
N VAL A 181 -12.93 2.31 -6.15
CA VAL A 181 -12.92 1.24 -5.16
C VAL A 181 -12.55 -0.05 -5.87
N PHE A 182 -11.33 -0.50 -5.70
CA PHE A 182 -10.91 -1.81 -6.18
C PHE A 182 -11.25 -2.86 -5.12
N GLY A 183 -12.43 -3.42 -5.22
CA GLY A 183 -12.92 -4.51 -4.38
C GLY A 183 -12.73 -5.86 -5.04
N ALA A 184 -11.50 -6.25 -5.34
CA ALA A 184 -11.16 -7.64 -5.59
C ALA A 184 -9.70 -7.85 -5.18
N GLN A 185 -9.49 -8.40 -3.99
CA GLN A 185 -8.20 -9.01 -3.74
C GLN A 185 -8.10 -10.26 -4.62
N ILE A 186 -7.32 -10.15 -5.67
CA ILE A 186 -6.70 -11.33 -6.24
C ILE A 186 -5.82 -11.89 -5.12
N LYS A 187 -6.05 -13.15 -4.80
CA LYS A 187 -5.37 -13.93 -3.79
C LYS A 187 -3.90 -13.51 -3.68
N ASP A 188 -3.49 -13.12 -2.49
CA ASP A 188 -2.13 -12.72 -2.15
C ASP A 188 -1.10 -13.61 -2.87
N VAL A 189 -0.42 -13.05 -3.85
CA VAL A 189 0.64 -13.75 -4.60
C VAL A 189 1.87 -13.98 -3.71
N ALA A 190 1.82 -13.49 -2.46
CA ALA A 190 2.92 -13.51 -1.51
C ALA A 190 3.13 -14.84 -0.77
N HIS A 191 2.32 -15.86 -0.99
CA HIS A 191 2.58 -17.22 -0.47
C HIS A 191 3.47 -18.02 -1.42
N PHE A 192 4.60 -17.43 -1.81
CA PHE A 192 5.66 -18.19 -2.44
C PHE A 192 6.73 -18.48 -1.42
N ASP A 193 6.69 -19.71 -0.91
CA ASP A 193 7.81 -20.31 -0.21
C ASP A 193 9.06 -20.21 -1.09
N ALA A 194 10.11 -19.62 -0.52
CA ALA A 194 11.44 -19.65 -1.08
C ALA A 194 12.00 -21.08 -0.89
N THR A 195 11.59 -22.00 -1.74
CA THR A 195 12.26 -23.29 -1.96
C THR A 195 12.79 -23.37 -3.37
#